data_77035d438f3653b7cb278766ed2ae3a0
#
_entry.id   77035d438f3653b7cb278766ed2ae3a0
#
_cell.length_a   1.000
_cell.length_b   1.000
_cell.length_c   1.000
_cell.angle_alpha   90.00
_cell.angle_beta   90.00
_cell.angle_gamma   90.00
#
_symmetry.space_group_name_H-M   'P 1'
#
loop_
_entity.id
_entity.type
_entity.pdbx_description
1 polymer ?
#
loop_
_entity_poly.entity_id
_entity_poly.type
_entity_poly.pdbx_seq_one_letter_code
_entity_poly.pdbx_strand_id
1 'polypeptide(L)'
;MRRTVYASLHYKPIKMKTKLTLVLTFILLFFKTSLSQKDEINVLFLGNSYVFVNNLPEIISEMTEGTSKSIKYESVTPGGHTLFQHVVNQNSLDFIRKGNWDYVVLQEQSQLPSIDYYRHNAMRPAYQSLYDSIMLYNPEATVVGYMTWGRRFGGQQCENYGEGLYCSADFADFNHMQDTMSIAYRENAYATDSYVAPVGDAWKAAFDSVPELVLHSSDDSHPNYDGSYLAACVFYSVFWKESPVGTYHSEDIDDEKAMLFQTIANDVVFNNLEKWNISIDDDGNDDGNDDGNDDGNDDGNDDGNDDGNDDGNDDGNDDDSIEVIKDKKYKIINNPNDNNITIESKSEVPINVKIYNINGSLLNEKDITNSGNIEVNSSKGIYIVQITESNDNLTFSEKIIKY
;
A
#
# COMPACT_ATOMS: atom_id res chain seq x y z
N MET A 1 3.21 19.38 96.65
CA MET A 1 2.27 19.47 95.48
C MET A 1 3.06 19.66 94.21
N ARG A 2 3.23 18.58 93.39
CA ARG A 2 3.88 18.65 92.08
C ARG A 2 2.76 18.56 91.03
N ARG A 3 2.62 19.56 90.20
CA ARG A 3 1.70 19.58 89.05
C ARG A 3 2.44 19.00 87.83
N THR A 4 1.93 17.89 87.30
CA THR A 4 2.38 17.32 86.02
C THR A 4 1.62 17.95 84.89
N VAL A 5 2.38 18.51 83.89
CA VAL A 5 1.82 19.14 82.68
C VAL A 5 1.87 18.07 81.59
N TYR A 6 0.72 17.67 81.08
CA TYR A 6 0.65 16.80 79.88
C TYR A 6 0.64 17.71 78.62
N ALA A 7 1.63 17.53 77.77
CA ALA A 7 1.65 18.11 76.45
C ALA A 7 0.91 17.17 75.45
N SER A 8 -0.15 17.67 74.83
CA SER A 8 -0.88 16.94 73.79
C SER A 8 -0.20 17.17 72.45
N LEU A 9 0.35 16.11 71.87
CA LEU A 9 0.81 16.09 70.45
C LEU A 9 -0.39 16.00 69.54
N HIS A 10 -0.64 17.03 68.73
CA HIS A 10 -1.62 17.01 67.67
C HIS A 10 -0.97 16.42 66.42
N TYR A 11 -1.37 15.17 66.09
CA TYR A 11 -1.00 14.51 64.83
C TYR A 11 -1.91 15.00 63.72
N LYS A 12 -1.37 15.69 62.71
CA LYS A 12 -2.12 16.07 61.50
C LYS A 12 -2.03 14.90 60.49
N PRO A 13 -3.14 14.34 60.00
CA PRO A 13 -3.09 13.30 59.01
C PRO A 13 -2.63 13.88 57.66
N ILE A 14 -1.55 13.34 57.11
CA ILE A 14 -1.04 13.63 55.78
C ILE A 14 -2.01 13.06 54.76
N LYS A 15 -2.54 13.91 53.87
CA LYS A 15 -3.44 13.50 52.79
C LYS A 15 -2.68 12.62 51.77
N MET A 16 -2.76 11.29 51.91
CA MET A 16 -2.09 10.27 51.11
C MET A 16 -2.91 9.89 49.83
N LYS A 17 -3.99 10.62 49.52
CA LYS A 17 -4.88 10.28 48.38
C LYS A 17 -4.39 10.80 47.04
N THR A 18 -3.53 11.82 47.00
CA THR A 18 -3.11 12.45 45.73
C THR A 18 -1.91 11.78 45.06
N LYS A 19 -1.10 11.02 45.78
CA LYS A 19 0.06 10.32 45.22
C LYS A 19 -0.28 8.94 44.61
N LEU A 20 -1.34 8.30 45.10
CA LEU A 20 -1.76 6.99 44.57
C LEU A 20 -2.44 7.11 43.22
N THR A 21 -3.19 8.18 42.97
CA THR A 21 -3.85 8.44 41.69
C THR A 21 -2.83 8.77 40.57
N LEU A 22 -1.76 9.48 40.89
CA LEU A 22 -0.71 9.81 39.90
C LEU A 22 0.13 8.60 39.50
N VAL A 23 0.38 7.67 40.44
CA VAL A 23 1.11 6.41 40.17
C VAL A 23 0.26 5.45 39.34
N LEU A 24 -1.07 5.36 39.57
CA LEU A 24 -1.95 4.53 38.78
C LEU A 24 -2.13 5.09 37.35
N THR A 25 -2.16 6.41 37.15
CA THR A 25 -2.26 7.04 35.82
C THR A 25 -0.94 6.89 35.04
N PHE A 26 0.21 6.84 35.73
CA PHE A 26 1.51 6.61 35.10
C PHE A 26 1.73 5.15 34.70
N ILE A 27 1.17 4.19 35.44
CA ILE A 27 1.24 2.74 35.11
C ILE A 27 0.32 2.41 33.95
N LEU A 28 -0.82 3.09 33.74
CA LEU A 28 -1.71 2.91 32.60
C LEU A 28 -1.16 3.48 31.28
N LEU A 29 -0.14 4.37 31.34
CA LEU A 29 0.50 4.94 30.15
C LEU A 29 1.67 4.09 29.62
N PHE A 30 2.10 3.04 30.33
CA PHE A 30 3.20 2.17 29.94
C PHE A 30 2.77 0.77 29.45
N PHE A 31 1.48 0.46 29.38
CA PHE A 31 1.02 -0.68 28.58
C PHE A 31 0.87 -0.24 27.12
N LYS A 32 1.99 0.11 26.45
CA LYS A 32 2.12 -0.20 25.05
C LYS A 32 2.13 -1.73 24.99
N THR A 33 1.00 -2.32 24.66
CA THR A 33 0.97 -3.71 24.22
C THR A 33 1.88 -3.75 23.00
N SER A 34 3.08 -4.29 23.17
CA SER A 34 3.83 -4.82 22.04
C SER A 34 2.85 -5.73 21.32
N LEU A 35 2.36 -5.33 20.16
CA LEU A 35 1.59 -6.20 19.28
C LEU A 35 2.62 -7.21 18.75
N SER A 36 2.87 -8.26 19.52
CA SER A 36 3.60 -9.41 19.01
C SER A 36 2.94 -9.82 17.69
N GLN A 37 3.72 -9.96 16.63
CA GLN A 37 3.27 -10.53 15.37
C GLN A 37 2.44 -11.78 15.67
N LYS A 38 1.24 -11.88 15.08
CA LYS A 38 0.38 -13.04 15.30
C LYS A 38 0.96 -14.26 14.61
N ASP A 39 1.05 -15.38 15.33
CA ASP A 39 1.41 -16.66 14.72
C ASP A 39 0.31 -17.19 13.80
N GLU A 40 -0.96 -17.04 14.18
CA GLU A 40 -2.12 -17.36 13.34
C GLU A 40 -2.72 -16.09 12.76
N ILE A 41 -2.82 -16.01 11.42
CA ILE A 41 -3.39 -14.89 10.70
C ILE A 41 -4.61 -15.29 9.85
N ASN A 42 -5.56 -14.36 9.69
CA ASN A 42 -6.72 -14.51 8.82
C ASN A 42 -6.56 -13.60 7.60
N VAL A 43 -6.60 -14.17 6.41
CA VAL A 43 -6.34 -13.43 5.15
C VAL A 43 -7.50 -13.59 4.18
N LEU A 44 -7.96 -12.46 3.63
CA LEU A 44 -8.92 -12.44 2.53
C LEU A 44 -8.20 -12.07 1.22
N PHE A 45 -8.33 -12.91 0.19
CA PHE A 45 -7.83 -12.61 -1.15
C PHE A 45 -8.97 -12.15 -2.06
N LEU A 46 -8.87 -10.92 -2.57
CA LEU A 46 -9.74 -10.37 -3.61
C LEU A 46 -8.92 -10.19 -4.89
N GLY A 47 -9.16 -11.04 -5.88
CA GLY A 47 -8.35 -11.07 -7.09
C GLY A 47 -8.98 -11.91 -8.20
N ASN A 48 -8.15 -12.60 -8.95
CA ASN A 48 -8.59 -13.41 -10.09
C ASN A 48 -7.72 -14.67 -10.26
N SER A 49 -7.53 -15.12 -11.52
CA SER A 49 -6.75 -16.31 -11.83
C SER A 49 -5.30 -16.26 -11.33
N TYR A 50 -4.71 -15.10 -11.14
CA TYR A 50 -3.36 -14.98 -10.62
C TYR A 50 -3.25 -15.35 -9.13
N VAL A 51 -4.38 -15.45 -8.42
CA VAL A 51 -4.46 -15.99 -7.07
C VAL A 51 -4.80 -17.47 -7.08
N PHE A 52 -5.80 -17.91 -7.90
CA PHE A 52 -6.26 -19.31 -7.82
C PHE A 52 -5.42 -20.30 -8.63
N VAL A 53 -4.70 -19.85 -9.66
CA VAL A 53 -3.78 -20.75 -10.41
C VAL A 53 -2.70 -21.26 -9.46
N ASN A 54 -2.48 -22.57 -9.47
CA ASN A 54 -1.62 -23.31 -8.54
C ASN A 54 -2.01 -23.14 -7.06
N ASN A 55 -3.19 -22.60 -6.73
CA ASN A 55 -3.69 -22.41 -5.37
C ASN A 55 -2.71 -21.64 -4.46
N LEU A 56 -2.33 -20.41 -4.87
CA LEU A 56 -1.36 -19.60 -4.15
C LEU A 56 -1.59 -19.53 -2.61
N PRO A 57 -2.84 -19.36 -2.10
CA PRO A 57 -3.04 -19.33 -0.65
C PRO A 57 -2.66 -20.66 0.06
N GLU A 58 -2.81 -21.80 -0.63
CA GLU A 58 -2.40 -23.10 -0.08
C GLU A 58 -0.88 -23.22 -0.03
N ILE A 59 -0.16 -22.79 -1.08
CA ILE A 59 1.31 -22.76 -1.07
C ILE A 59 1.82 -21.93 0.11
N ILE A 60 1.20 -20.76 0.38
CA ILE A 60 1.55 -19.93 1.55
C ILE A 60 1.29 -20.72 2.85
N SER A 61 0.19 -21.46 2.92
CA SER A 61 -0.15 -22.28 4.09
C SER A 61 0.88 -23.41 4.30
N GLU A 62 1.25 -24.11 3.24
CA GLU A 62 2.27 -25.16 3.28
C GLU A 62 3.63 -24.64 3.77
N MET A 63 4.02 -23.42 3.37
CA MET A 63 5.27 -22.82 3.85
C MET A 63 5.31 -22.62 5.38
N THR A 64 4.18 -22.66 6.08
CA THR A 64 4.13 -22.58 7.53
C THR A 64 4.37 -23.91 8.24
N GLU A 65 4.46 -25.02 7.51
CA GLU A 65 4.69 -26.33 8.09
C GLU A 65 6.01 -26.38 8.88
N GLY A 66 5.96 -26.98 10.04
CA GLY A 66 7.11 -27.06 10.96
C GLY A 66 7.44 -25.77 11.70
N THR A 67 6.68 -24.69 11.53
CA THR A 67 6.79 -23.44 12.27
C THR A 67 5.67 -23.29 13.31
N SER A 68 5.70 -22.21 14.12
CA SER A 68 4.56 -21.84 14.98
C SER A 68 3.44 -21.11 14.20
N LYS A 69 3.70 -20.75 12.94
CA LYS A 69 2.80 -19.93 12.13
C LYS A 69 1.68 -20.74 11.49
N SER A 70 0.59 -20.07 11.19
CA SER A 70 -0.51 -20.64 10.42
C SER A 70 -1.33 -19.53 9.75
N ILE A 71 -1.98 -19.87 8.64
CA ILE A 71 -2.87 -18.98 7.90
C ILE A 71 -4.25 -19.62 7.76
N LYS A 72 -5.29 -18.84 8.06
CA LYS A 72 -6.65 -19.12 7.63
C LYS A 72 -7.00 -18.16 6.51
N TYR A 73 -7.46 -18.66 5.40
CA TYR A 73 -7.75 -17.81 4.25
C TYR A 73 -9.12 -18.08 3.64
N GLU A 74 -9.65 -17.05 3.02
CA GLU A 74 -10.79 -17.08 2.13
C GLU A 74 -10.42 -16.33 0.85
N SER A 75 -11.06 -16.71 -0.27
CA SER A 75 -10.74 -16.12 -1.57
C SER A 75 -12.00 -15.83 -2.37
N VAL A 76 -12.07 -14.65 -2.97
CA VAL A 76 -13.05 -14.32 -4.01
C VAL A 76 -12.25 -13.96 -5.26
N THR A 77 -12.09 -14.92 -6.17
CA THR A 77 -11.13 -14.83 -7.28
C THR A 77 -11.73 -15.27 -8.62
N PRO A 78 -12.85 -14.71 -9.10
CA PRO A 78 -13.38 -15.07 -10.41
C PRO A 78 -12.35 -14.77 -11.52
N GLY A 79 -12.26 -15.63 -12.53
CA GLY A 79 -11.28 -15.48 -13.61
C GLY A 79 -11.40 -14.14 -14.33
N GLY A 80 -10.28 -13.45 -14.51
CA GLY A 80 -10.21 -12.16 -15.19
C GLY A 80 -10.85 -10.96 -14.44
N HIS A 81 -11.30 -11.15 -13.19
CA HIS A 81 -11.93 -10.09 -12.39
C HIS A 81 -10.97 -8.91 -12.17
N THR A 82 -11.54 -7.71 -12.20
CA THR A 82 -10.86 -6.45 -11.89
C THR A 82 -11.22 -6.00 -10.48
N LEU A 83 -10.43 -5.11 -9.88
CA LEU A 83 -10.79 -4.46 -8.61
C LEU A 83 -12.13 -3.72 -8.72
N PHE A 84 -12.38 -3.07 -9.86
CA PHE A 84 -13.67 -2.41 -10.11
C PHE A 84 -14.86 -3.37 -10.01
N GLN A 85 -14.72 -4.58 -10.53
CA GLN A 85 -15.74 -5.61 -10.40
C GLN A 85 -15.91 -6.11 -8.96
N HIS A 86 -14.83 -6.17 -8.17
CA HIS A 86 -14.88 -6.50 -6.75
C HIS A 86 -15.63 -5.45 -5.92
N VAL A 87 -15.57 -4.16 -6.27
CA VAL A 87 -16.33 -3.08 -5.61
C VAL A 87 -17.86 -3.36 -5.60
N VAL A 88 -18.36 -4.02 -6.64
CA VAL A 88 -19.80 -4.33 -6.79
C VAL A 88 -20.11 -5.81 -6.64
N ASN A 89 -19.13 -6.66 -6.42
CA ASN A 89 -19.30 -8.09 -6.25
C ASN A 89 -19.84 -8.39 -4.84
N GLN A 90 -21.05 -8.94 -4.76
CA GLN A 90 -21.70 -9.19 -3.48
C GLN A 90 -20.90 -10.13 -2.58
N ASN A 91 -20.27 -11.18 -3.15
CA ASN A 91 -19.45 -12.10 -2.36
C ASN A 91 -18.22 -11.39 -1.77
N SER A 92 -17.54 -10.53 -2.54
CA SER A 92 -16.42 -9.74 -2.04
C SER A 92 -16.83 -8.85 -0.87
N LEU A 93 -17.97 -8.15 -1.02
CA LEU A 93 -18.50 -7.27 0.01
C LEU A 93 -18.95 -8.05 1.26
N ASP A 94 -19.54 -9.23 1.09
CA ASP A 94 -19.95 -10.07 2.21
C ASP A 94 -18.76 -10.61 3.00
N PHE A 95 -17.67 -11.01 2.33
CA PHE A 95 -16.44 -11.40 3.00
C PHE A 95 -15.75 -10.23 3.70
N ILE A 96 -15.72 -9.04 3.10
CA ILE A 96 -15.21 -7.83 3.78
C ILE A 96 -16.01 -7.57 5.06
N ARG A 97 -17.36 -7.63 5.00
CA ARG A 97 -18.26 -7.39 6.15
C ARG A 97 -18.17 -8.46 7.23
N LYS A 98 -17.72 -9.67 6.89
CA LYS A 98 -17.55 -10.75 7.87
C LYS A 98 -16.61 -10.35 9.00
N GLY A 99 -15.62 -9.52 8.73
CA GLY A 99 -14.66 -9.02 9.70
C GLY A 99 -13.62 -10.06 10.11
N ASN A 100 -12.77 -9.68 11.06
CA ASN A 100 -11.68 -10.52 11.63
C ASN A 100 -10.56 -10.86 10.64
N TRP A 101 -10.31 -10.03 9.65
CA TRP A 101 -9.17 -10.15 8.76
C TRP A 101 -7.96 -9.44 9.36
N ASP A 102 -6.81 -10.11 9.38
CA ASP A 102 -5.52 -9.48 9.68
C ASP A 102 -4.96 -8.83 8.42
N TYR A 103 -5.16 -9.48 7.28
CA TYR A 103 -4.77 -8.96 5.96
C TYR A 103 -5.90 -9.09 4.94
N VAL A 104 -6.04 -8.09 4.08
CA VAL A 104 -6.88 -8.17 2.89
C VAL A 104 -6.05 -7.84 1.65
N VAL A 105 -5.90 -8.83 0.78
CA VAL A 105 -5.10 -8.74 -0.44
C VAL A 105 -5.95 -8.24 -1.60
N LEU A 106 -5.51 -7.21 -2.28
CA LEU A 106 -6.14 -6.63 -3.47
C LEU A 106 -5.27 -6.86 -4.70
N GLN A 107 -5.78 -7.64 -5.69
CA GLN A 107 -5.08 -7.95 -6.92
C GLN A 107 -5.90 -7.48 -8.12
N GLU A 108 -5.33 -6.56 -8.91
CA GLU A 108 -5.93 -6.06 -10.14
C GLU A 108 -5.72 -7.04 -11.31
N GLN A 109 -6.57 -6.95 -12.32
CA GLN A 109 -6.42 -7.73 -13.55
C GLN A 109 -5.04 -7.44 -14.20
N SER A 110 -4.40 -8.49 -14.67
CA SER A 110 -2.97 -8.56 -14.98
C SER A 110 -2.38 -7.47 -15.85
N GLN A 111 -3.12 -6.93 -16.83
CA GLN A 111 -2.60 -5.91 -17.75
C GLN A 111 -3.04 -4.48 -17.42
N LEU A 112 -4.14 -4.32 -16.66
CA LEU A 112 -4.75 -3.01 -16.42
C LEU A 112 -3.83 -2.02 -15.69
N PRO A 113 -3.00 -2.45 -14.72
CA PRO A 113 -2.05 -1.53 -14.07
C PRO A 113 -1.05 -0.90 -15.03
N SER A 114 -0.75 -1.56 -16.17
CA SER A 114 0.18 -1.07 -17.18
C SER A 114 -0.44 -0.12 -18.20
N ILE A 115 -1.77 -0.01 -18.23
CA ILE A 115 -2.51 0.89 -19.13
C ILE A 115 -2.85 2.16 -18.36
N ASP A 116 -2.20 3.26 -18.71
CA ASP A 116 -2.27 4.52 -17.96
C ASP A 116 -3.72 5.00 -17.71
N TYR A 117 -4.56 4.95 -18.74
CA TYR A 117 -5.97 5.29 -18.59
C TYR A 117 -6.69 4.45 -17.53
N TYR A 118 -6.47 3.13 -17.54
CA TYR A 118 -7.07 2.22 -16.56
C TYR A 118 -6.52 2.41 -15.16
N ARG A 119 -5.20 2.59 -15.05
CA ARG A 119 -4.55 2.86 -13.77
C ARG A 119 -5.22 4.01 -13.04
N HIS A 120 -5.48 5.13 -13.72
CA HIS A 120 -6.05 6.33 -13.13
C HIS A 120 -7.58 6.30 -13.01
N ASN A 121 -8.30 5.73 -13.99
CA ASN A 121 -9.74 5.85 -14.08
C ASN A 121 -10.52 4.63 -13.58
N ALA A 122 -9.88 3.49 -13.39
CA ALA A 122 -10.52 2.26 -12.89
C ALA A 122 -9.79 1.68 -11.67
N MET A 123 -8.50 1.35 -11.77
CA MET A 123 -7.76 0.71 -10.68
C MET A 123 -7.71 1.60 -9.44
N ARG A 124 -7.24 2.84 -9.54
CA ARG A 124 -7.10 3.75 -8.39
C ARG A 124 -8.43 3.99 -7.66
N PRO A 125 -9.53 4.38 -8.33
CA PRO A 125 -10.81 4.55 -7.65
C PRO A 125 -11.36 3.27 -7.02
N ALA A 126 -11.17 2.12 -7.68
CA ALA A 126 -11.61 0.83 -7.16
C ALA A 126 -10.79 0.39 -5.94
N TYR A 127 -9.47 0.56 -5.99
CA TYR A 127 -8.58 0.28 -4.88
C TYR A 127 -8.98 1.10 -3.65
N GLN A 128 -9.15 2.42 -3.80
CA GLN A 128 -9.62 3.30 -2.73
C GLN A 128 -10.98 2.87 -2.17
N SER A 129 -11.93 2.52 -3.04
CA SER A 129 -13.28 2.09 -2.61
C SER A 129 -13.26 0.79 -1.80
N LEU A 130 -12.41 -0.17 -2.21
CA LEU A 130 -12.23 -1.42 -1.47
C LEU A 130 -11.52 -1.15 -0.15
N TYR A 131 -10.45 -0.35 -0.15
CA TYR A 131 -9.75 0.06 1.06
C TYR A 131 -10.70 0.67 2.08
N ASP A 132 -11.50 1.66 1.70
CA ASP A 132 -12.47 2.30 2.60
C ASP A 132 -13.50 1.30 3.16
N SER A 133 -13.94 0.36 2.30
CA SER A 133 -14.86 -0.69 2.73
C SER A 133 -14.21 -1.66 3.71
N ILE A 134 -12.95 -2.00 3.48
CA ILE A 134 -12.17 -2.85 4.38
C ILE A 134 -11.98 -2.15 5.73
N MET A 135 -11.51 -0.91 5.74
CA MET A 135 -11.30 -0.14 6.98
C MET A 135 -12.58 0.10 7.77
N LEU A 136 -13.72 0.20 7.09
CA LEU A 136 -15.02 0.35 7.76
C LEU A 136 -15.38 -0.88 8.62
N TYR A 137 -15.09 -2.08 8.14
CA TYR A 137 -15.49 -3.34 8.81
C TYR A 137 -14.33 -4.05 9.50
N ASN A 138 -13.10 -3.70 9.17
CA ASN A 138 -11.86 -4.29 9.68
C ASN A 138 -10.83 -3.19 9.91
N PRO A 139 -11.02 -2.31 10.91
CA PRO A 139 -10.16 -1.13 11.12
C PRO A 139 -8.70 -1.47 11.48
N GLU A 140 -8.46 -2.69 11.96
CA GLU A 140 -7.12 -3.17 12.34
C GLU A 140 -6.46 -4.02 11.24
N ALA A 141 -7.15 -4.26 10.11
CA ALA A 141 -6.60 -5.05 9.04
C ALA A 141 -5.58 -4.25 8.22
N THR A 142 -4.54 -4.92 7.77
CA THR A 142 -3.61 -4.36 6.79
C THR A 142 -4.08 -4.71 5.38
N VAL A 143 -4.29 -3.71 4.53
CA VAL A 143 -4.54 -3.93 3.10
C VAL A 143 -3.22 -4.14 2.39
N VAL A 144 -3.16 -5.13 1.49
CA VAL A 144 -1.95 -5.49 0.76
C VAL A 144 -2.23 -5.48 -0.74
N GLY A 145 -1.59 -4.57 -1.47
CA GLY A 145 -1.60 -4.59 -2.93
C GLY A 145 -0.74 -5.74 -3.45
N TYR A 146 -1.35 -6.71 -4.11
CA TYR A 146 -0.62 -7.79 -4.75
C TYR A 146 -0.04 -7.30 -6.08
N MET A 147 1.18 -6.78 -6.08
CA MET A 147 1.88 -6.40 -7.30
C MET A 147 2.18 -7.63 -8.14
N THR A 148 1.40 -7.80 -9.19
CA THR A 148 1.61 -8.86 -10.17
C THR A 148 2.77 -8.51 -11.11
N TRP A 149 3.02 -9.34 -12.10
CA TRP A 149 4.18 -9.28 -13.00
C TRP A 149 3.77 -8.91 -14.44
N GLY A 150 4.76 -8.41 -15.20
CA GLY A 150 4.62 -8.10 -16.61
C GLY A 150 4.43 -9.33 -17.48
N ARG A 151 3.97 -9.14 -18.73
CA ARG A 151 3.95 -10.18 -19.77
C ARG A 151 5.38 -10.62 -20.08
N ARG A 152 5.56 -11.90 -20.38
CA ARG A 152 6.89 -12.48 -20.61
C ARG A 152 7.74 -11.71 -21.62
N PHE A 153 7.13 -11.22 -22.68
CA PHE A 153 7.80 -10.51 -23.78
C PHE A 153 7.43 -9.04 -23.86
N GLY A 154 6.80 -8.49 -22.83
CA GLY A 154 6.29 -7.10 -22.88
C GLY A 154 5.14 -6.95 -23.88
N GLY A 155 5.35 -6.08 -24.86
CA GLY A 155 4.37 -5.77 -25.90
C GLY A 155 3.28 -4.79 -25.44
N GLN A 156 2.51 -4.28 -26.40
CA GLN A 156 1.42 -3.35 -26.09
C GLN A 156 0.23 -4.06 -25.47
N GLN A 157 -0.27 -3.55 -24.37
CA GLN A 157 -1.48 -4.03 -23.67
C GLN A 157 -2.64 -3.11 -24.01
N CYS A 158 -3.77 -3.66 -24.45
CA CYS A 158 -4.95 -2.89 -24.80
C CYS A 158 -6.21 -3.48 -24.15
N GLU A 159 -7.12 -2.59 -23.72
CA GLU A 159 -8.42 -3.00 -23.19
C GLU A 159 -9.51 -1.99 -23.54
N ASN A 160 -10.74 -2.47 -23.68
CA ASN A 160 -11.89 -1.62 -23.93
C ASN A 160 -12.43 -1.02 -22.63
N TYR A 161 -12.76 0.28 -22.66
CA TYR A 161 -13.44 0.95 -21.55
C TYR A 161 -14.51 1.89 -22.13
N GLY A 162 -15.77 1.62 -21.78
CA GLY A 162 -16.88 2.29 -22.44
C GLY A 162 -16.87 2.05 -23.96
N GLU A 163 -16.85 3.12 -24.75
CA GLU A 163 -16.77 3.06 -26.22
C GLU A 163 -15.33 3.17 -26.75
N GLY A 164 -14.32 3.29 -25.88
CA GLY A 164 -12.91 3.50 -26.26
C GLY A 164 -12.02 2.28 -26.04
N LEU A 165 -11.06 2.08 -26.96
CA LEU A 165 -9.93 1.18 -26.77
C LEU A 165 -8.75 1.97 -26.23
N TYR A 166 -8.23 1.57 -25.08
CA TYR A 166 -7.08 2.21 -24.44
C TYR A 166 -5.91 1.25 -24.39
N CYS A 167 -4.74 1.73 -24.76
CA CYS A 167 -3.54 0.92 -24.85
C CYS A 167 -2.43 1.52 -23.99
N SER A 168 -1.54 0.65 -23.50
CA SER A 168 -0.27 1.02 -22.88
C SER A 168 0.73 1.51 -23.93
N ALA A 169 1.92 1.94 -23.48
CA ALA A 169 3.10 1.94 -24.32
C ALA A 169 3.37 0.53 -24.89
N ASP A 170 4.13 0.45 -25.95
CA ASP A 170 4.64 -0.82 -26.46
C ASP A 170 5.90 -1.18 -25.66
N PHE A 171 5.76 -2.09 -24.69
CA PHE A 171 6.84 -2.47 -23.80
C PHE A 171 7.86 -3.34 -24.52
N ALA A 172 9.12 -2.94 -24.48
CA ALA A 172 10.22 -3.65 -25.15
C ALA A 172 10.41 -5.08 -24.65
N ASP A 173 10.16 -5.31 -23.35
CA ASP A 173 10.37 -6.57 -22.66
C ASP A 173 9.56 -6.63 -21.35
N PHE A 174 9.79 -7.70 -20.58
CA PHE A 174 9.22 -7.89 -19.26
C PHE A 174 9.57 -6.74 -18.31
N ASN A 175 10.84 -6.35 -18.23
CA ASN A 175 11.32 -5.37 -17.27
C ASN A 175 10.67 -4.00 -17.49
N HIS A 176 10.56 -3.56 -18.75
CA HIS A 176 9.90 -2.30 -19.09
C HIS A 176 8.42 -2.29 -18.67
N MET A 177 7.68 -3.40 -18.87
CA MET A 177 6.30 -3.50 -18.37
C MET A 177 6.26 -3.56 -16.85
N GLN A 178 7.17 -4.31 -16.21
CA GLN A 178 7.20 -4.47 -14.76
C GLN A 178 7.45 -3.15 -14.02
N ASP A 179 8.33 -2.31 -14.53
CA ASP A 179 8.58 -1.00 -13.93
C ASP A 179 7.31 -0.15 -13.88
N THR A 180 6.50 -0.16 -14.94
CA THR A 180 5.18 0.50 -14.96
C THR A 180 4.19 -0.12 -13.97
N MET A 181 4.17 -1.45 -13.86
CA MET A 181 3.33 -2.17 -12.89
C MET A 181 3.73 -1.80 -11.45
N SER A 182 5.03 -1.76 -11.17
CA SER A 182 5.58 -1.39 -9.85
C SER A 182 5.13 0.01 -9.42
N ILE A 183 5.17 0.99 -10.32
CA ILE A 183 4.68 2.35 -10.07
C ILE A 183 3.18 2.31 -9.72
N ALA A 184 2.35 1.62 -10.50
CA ALA A 184 0.91 1.58 -10.30
C ALA A 184 0.50 1.06 -8.92
N TYR A 185 1.13 -0.01 -8.44
CA TYR A 185 0.81 -0.57 -7.12
C TYR A 185 1.32 0.29 -5.97
N ARG A 186 2.54 0.86 -6.09
CA ARG A 186 3.09 1.76 -5.08
C ARG A 186 2.26 3.04 -4.92
N GLU A 187 1.82 3.66 -6.04
CA GLU A 187 0.95 4.84 -5.99
C GLU A 187 -0.35 4.58 -5.21
N ASN A 188 -0.97 3.41 -5.40
CA ASN A 188 -2.17 3.06 -4.67
C ASN A 188 -1.87 2.78 -3.18
N ALA A 189 -0.79 2.07 -2.89
CA ALA A 189 -0.39 1.76 -1.53
C ALA A 189 -0.09 3.03 -0.72
N TYR A 190 0.68 3.96 -1.24
CA TYR A 190 0.96 5.23 -0.57
C TYR A 190 -0.28 6.11 -0.40
N ALA A 191 -1.22 6.06 -1.35
CA ALA A 191 -2.46 6.85 -1.25
C ALA A 191 -3.42 6.34 -0.18
N THR A 192 -3.33 5.06 0.19
CA THR A 192 -4.26 4.37 1.10
C THR A 192 -3.57 3.82 2.35
N ASP A 193 -2.30 4.10 2.57
CA ASP A 193 -1.50 3.51 3.65
C ASP A 193 -1.54 1.97 3.67
N SER A 194 -1.50 1.37 2.47
CA SER A 194 -1.49 -0.08 2.29
C SER A 194 -0.07 -0.60 2.09
N TYR A 195 0.17 -1.87 2.37
CA TYR A 195 1.42 -2.53 1.98
C TYR A 195 1.40 -2.94 0.52
N VAL A 196 2.58 -3.16 -0.05
CA VAL A 196 2.76 -3.83 -1.35
C VAL A 196 3.42 -5.19 -1.14
N ALA A 197 2.84 -6.26 -1.68
CA ALA A 197 3.55 -7.52 -1.88
C ALA A 197 4.25 -7.47 -3.26
N PRO A 198 5.58 -7.26 -3.31
CA PRO A 198 6.30 -6.91 -4.53
C PRO A 198 6.65 -8.13 -5.40
N VAL A 199 5.66 -8.96 -5.71
CA VAL A 199 5.90 -10.23 -6.42
C VAL A 199 6.50 -10.02 -7.81
N GLY A 200 5.99 -9.04 -8.56
CA GLY A 200 6.53 -8.75 -9.89
C GLY A 200 7.98 -8.27 -9.87
N ASP A 201 8.38 -7.50 -8.85
CA ASP A 201 9.77 -7.09 -8.68
C ASP A 201 10.64 -8.26 -8.22
N ALA A 202 10.10 -9.23 -7.46
CA ALA A 202 10.79 -10.49 -7.16
C ALA A 202 10.99 -11.36 -8.42
N TRP A 203 10.00 -11.40 -9.33
CA TRP A 203 10.16 -12.05 -10.62
C TRP A 203 11.27 -11.39 -11.45
N LYS A 204 11.31 -10.05 -11.49
CA LYS A 204 12.39 -9.30 -12.15
C LYS A 204 13.75 -9.69 -11.58
N ALA A 205 13.92 -9.70 -10.27
CA ALA A 205 15.15 -10.11 -9.60
C ALA A 205 15.53 -11.57 -9.90
N ALA A 206 14.54 -12.45 -10.03
CA ALA A 206 14.78 -13.86 -10.41
C ALA A 206 15.29 -13.99 -11.84
N PHE A 207 14.74 -13.24 -12.80
CA PHE A 207 15.23 -13.22 -14.18
C PHE A 207 16.62 -12.59 -14.31
N ASP A 208 16.90 -11.55 -13.51
CA ASP A 208 18.23 -10.94 -13.45
C ASP A 208 19.29 -11.92 -12.90
N SER A 209 18.89 -12.78 -11.95
CA SER A 209 19.76 -13.80 -11.33
C SER A 209 19.96 -15.02 -12.22
N VAL A 210 18.90 -15.44 -12.92
CA VAL A 210 18.87 -16.62 -13.80
C VAL A 210 18.14 -16.28 -15.10
N PRO A 211 18.84 -15.76 -16.13
CA PRO A 211 18.21 -15.24 -17.35
C PRO A 211 17.37 -16.25 -18.13
N GLU A 212 17.64 -17.57 -17.98
CA GLU A 212 16.92 -18.66 -18.68
C GLU A 212 15.69 -19.14 -17.92
N LEU A 213 15.45 -18.56 -16.71
CA LEU A 213 14.33 -18.93 -15.87
C LEU A 213 13.01 -18.61 -16.55
N VAL A 214 12.03 -19.49 -16.39
CA VAL A 214 10.67 -19.31 -16.90
C VAL A 214 9.71 -19.46 -15.73
N LEU A 215 9.07 -18.35 -15.35
CA LEU A 215 8.05 -18.31 -14.29
C LEU A 215 6.63 -18.25 -14.86
N HIS A 216 6.48 -17.92 -16.14
CA HIS A 216 5.20 -17.90 -16.84
C HIS A 216 4.81 -19.29 -17.32
N SER A 217 3.51 -19.56 -17.37
CA SER A 217 2.92 -20.67 -18.09
C SER A 217 3.02 -20.48 -19.61
N SER A 218 2.53 -21.45 -20.36
CA SER A 218 2.58 -21.45 -21.84
C SER A 218 1.80 -20.34 -22.52
N ASP A 219 0.99 -19.59 -21.80
CA ASP A 219 0.25 -18.42 -22.27
C ASP A 219 1.01 -17.09 -22.08
N ASP A 220 2.25 -17.16 -21.58
CA ASP A 220 3.13 -16.02 -21.33
C ASP A 220 2.54 -14.96 -20.36
N SER A 221 1.57 -15.37 -19.53
CA SER A 221 0.80 -14.52 -18.63
C SER A 221 0.63 -15.14 -17.23
N HIS A 222 -0.06 -16.28 -17.12
CA HIS A 222 -0.28 -16.94 -15.84
C HIS A 222 1.02 -17.50 -15.26
N PRO A 223 1.10 -17.71 -13.95
CA PRO A 223 2.29 -18.30 -13.35
C PRO A 223 2.34 -19.81 -13.63
N ASN A 224 3.53 -20.35 -13.84
CA ASN A 224 3.76 -21.76 -13.58
C ASN A 224 3.92 -21.99 -12.06
N TYR A 225 4.21 -23.23 -11.63
CA TYR A 225 4.34 -23.51 -10.20
C TYR A 225 5.50 -22.74 -9.55
N ASP A 226 6.67 -22.67 -10.21
CA ASP A 226 7.83 -21.90 -9.76
C ASP A 226 7.47 -20.43 -9.50
N GLY A 227 6.71 -19.80 -10.42
CA GLY A 227 6.25 -18.42 -10.28
C GLY A 227 5.27 -18.23 -9.12
N SER A 228 4.37 -19.18 -8.89
CA SER A 228 3.46 -19.14 -7.75
C SER A 228 4.20 -19.36 -6.43
N TYR A 229 5.21 -20.22 -6.39
CA TYR A 229 6.01 -20.43 -5.21
C TYR A 229 6.83 -19.17 -4.83
N LEU A 230 7.45 -18.51 -5.82
CA LEU A 230 8.11 -17.23 -5.56
C LEU A 230 7.13 -16.16 -5.02
N ALA A 231 5.90 -16.13 -5.56
CA ALA A 231 4.85 -15.26 -5.03
C ALA A 231 4.53 -15.60 -3.57
N ALA A 232 4.42 -16.89 -3.23
CA ALA A 232 4.18 -17.34 -1.86
C ALA A 232 5.31 -16.93 -0.90
N CYS A 233 6.58 -17.03 -1.33
CA CYS A 233 7.73 -16.55 -0.55
C CYS A 233 7.63 -15.04 -0.23
N VAL A 234 7.22 -14.23 -1.21
CA VAL A 234 7.00 -12.78 -1.00
C VAL A 234 5.87 -12.56 -0.01
N PHE A 235 4.72 -13.24 -0.15
CA PHE A 235 3.61 -13.11 0.79
C PHE A 235 3.98 -13.57 2.20
N TYR A 236 4.74 -14.63 2.34
CA TYR A 236 5.27 -15.06 3.63
C TYR A 236 6.05 -13.92 4.30
N SER A 237 6.98 -13.30 3.55
CA SER A 237 7.78 -12.17 4.05
C SER A 237 6.93 -10.97 4.48
N VAL A 238 5.89 -10.65 3.70
CA VAL A 238 4.99 -9.51 3.97
C VAL A 238 4.08 -9.78 5.17
N PHE A 239 3.50 -10.98 5.26
CA PHE A 239 2.54 -11.31 6.31
C PHE A 239 3.19 -11.46 7.67
N TRP A 240 4.29 -12.18 7.75
CA TRP A 240 4.95 -12.42 9.05
C TRP A 240 6.14 -11.50 9.30
N LYS A 241 6.48 -10.62 8.35
CA LYS A 241 7.64 -9.72 8.46
C LYS A 241 8.92 -10.48 8.84
N GLU A 242 9.03 -11.71 8.36
CA GLU A 242 10.15 -12.61 8.61
C GLU A 242 10.67 -13.20 7.32
N SER A 243 11.94 -13.60 7.35
CA SER A 243 12.58 -14.25 6.20
C SER A 243 11.91 -15.56 5.84
N PRO A 244 11.61 -15.82 4.55
CA PRO A 244 11.08 -17.11 4.11
C PRO A 244 12.18 -18.15 3.95
N VAL A 245 13.45 -17.79 4.13
CA VAL A 245 14.59 -18.69 3.93
C VAL A 245 14.54 -19.85 4.92
N GLY A 246 14.52 -21.08 4.38
CA GLY A 246 14.44 -22.31 5.18
C GLY A 246 13.04 -22.74 5.55
N THR A 247 11.99 -22.08 5.03
CA THR A 247 10.61 -22.58 5.15
C THR A 247 10.39 -23.85 4.34
N TYR A 248 9.32 -24.59 4.68
CA TYR A 248 8.93 -25.77 3.95
C TYR A 248 8.61 -25.46 2.47
N HIS A 249 8.87 -26.41 1.61
CA HIS A 249 8.42 -26.44 0.22
C HIS A 249 8.03 -27.87 -0.18
N SER A 250 7.08 -27.97 -1.12
CA SER A 250 6.64 -29.27 -1.61
C SER A 250 7.66 -29.91 -2.58
N GLU A 251 7.45 -31.18 -2.92
CA GLU A 251 8.26 -31.90 -3.91
C GLU A 251 8.07 -31.37 -5.35
N ASP A 252 7.10 -30.44 -5.57
CA ASP A 252 6.85 -29.82 -6.88
C ASP A 252 7.93 -28.79 -7.27
N ILE A 253 8.80 -28.42 -6.35
CA ILE A 253 9.96 -27.55 -6.59
C ILE A 253 11.22 -28.17 -6.00
N ASP A 254 12.33 -28.10 -6.72
CA ASP A 254 13.61 -28.60 -6.22
C ASP A 254 14.23 -27.66 -5.16
N ASP A 255 15.04 -28.25 -4.26
CA ASP A 255 15.64 -27.56 -3.13
C ASP A 255 16.46 -26.32 -3.53
N GLU A 256 17.18 -26.38 -4.66
CA GLU A 256 18.04 -25.27 -5.12
C GLU A 256 17.18 -24.09 -5.58
N LYS A 257 16.10 -24.36 -6.32
CA LYS A 257 15.15 -23.31 -6.73
C LYS A 257 14.37 -22.77 -5.55
N ALA A 258 13.92 -23.62 -4.64
CA ALA A 258 13.22 -23.17 -3.43
C ALA A 258 14.09 -22.20 -2.64
N MET A 259 15.35 -22.55 -2.38
CA MET A 259 16.30 -21.68 -1.69
C MET A 259 16.56 -20.37 -2.45
N LEU A 260 16.71 -20.43 -3.78
CA LEU A 260 16.86 -19.25 -4.63
C LEU A 260 15.67 -18.28 -4.47
N PHE A 261 14.44 -18.79 -4.60
CA PHE A 261 13.24 -17.96 -4.54
C PHE A 261 12.99 -17.40 -3.14
N GLN A 262 13.24 -18.18 -2.11
CA GLN A 262 13.18 -17.70 -0.72
C GLN A 262 14.18 -16.56 -0.49
N THR A 263 15.41 -16.69 -0.99
CA THR A 263 16.44 -15.65 -0.87
C THR A 263 16.05 -14.40 -1.63
N ILE A 264 15.59 -14.53 -2.87
CA ILE A 264 15.13 -13.39 -3.68
C ILE A 264 13.97 -12.65 -3.00
N ALA A 265 12.97 -13.38 -2.49
CA ALA A 265 11.85 -12.78 -1.78
C ALA A 265 12.31 -12.03 -0.53
N ASN A 266 13.22 -12.64 0.25
CA ASN A 266 13.84 -11.99 1.40
C ASN A 266 14.48 -10.65 1.00
N ASP A 267 15.34 -10.67 -0.01
CA ASP A 267 16.12 -9.49 -0.40
C ASP A 267 15.23 -8.39 -1.00
N VAL A 268 14.28 -8.74 -1.84
CA VAL A 268 13.36 -7.78 -2.46
C VAL A 268 12.47 -7.12 -1.41
N VAL A 269 11.98 -7.86 -0.42
CA VAL A 269 11.10 -7.30 0.61
C VAL A 269 11.92 -6.50 1.63
N PHE A 270 12.92 -7.11 2.28
CA PHE A 270 13.55 -6.51 3.45
C PHE A 270 14.58 -5.43 3.14
N ASN A 271 15.21 -5.44 1.94
CA ASN A 271 16.10 -4.35 1.54
C ASN A 271 15.35 -3.09 1.09
N ASN A 272 14.01 -3.14 0.99
CA ASN A 272 13.21 -2.06 0.41
C ASN A 272 11.87 -1.84 1.15
N LEU A 273 11.83 -2.00 2.46
CA LEU A 273 10.59 -1.91 3.25
C LEU A 273 9.83 -0.61 3.03
N GLU A 274 10.53 0.52 3.03
CA GLU A 274 9.95 1.83 2.76
C GLU A 274 9.33 1.90 1.36
N LYS A 275 10.00 1.37 0.34
CA LYS A 275 9.48 1.29 -1.04
C LYS A 275 8.16 0.53 -1.12
N TRP A 276 7.95 -0.44 -0.23
CA TRP A 276 6.75 -1.27 -0.18
C TRP A 276 5.72 -0.79 0.84
N ASN A 277 5.99 0.36 1.47
CA ASN A 277 5.19 0.92 2.56
C ASN A 277 4.98 -0.08 3.73
N ILE A 278 5.96 -0.94 3.99
CA ILE A 278 5.91 -1.95 5.05
C ILE A 278 6.57 -1.37 6.29
N SER A 279 5.81 -1.22 7.38
CA SER A 279 6.35 -0.89 8.69
C SER A 279 6.75 -2.15 9.43
N ILE A 280 7.98 -2.18 9.94
CA ILE A 280 8.38 -3.11 11.01
C ILE A 280 8.23 -2.30 12.29
N ASP A 281 7.36 -2.75 13.20
CA ASP A 281 7.29 -2.16 14.53
C ASP A 281 8.68 -2.35 15.17
N ASP A 282 9.35 -1.24 15.40
CA ASP A 282 10.63 -1.22 16.11
C ASP A 282 10.32 -1.60 17.56
N ASP A 283 10.45 -2.90 17.89
CA ASP A 283 10.33 -3.42 19.25
C ASP A 283 11.53 -2.91 20.05
N GLY A 284 11.56 -1.57 20.26
CA GLY A 284 12.45 -0.80 21.13
C GLY A 284 13.56 -1.56 21.89
N ASN A 285 14.33 -2.38 21.19
CA ASN A 285 15.59 -2.92 21.65
C ASN A 285 16.71 -2.25 20.86
N ASP A 286 16.77 -0.93 20.99
CA ASP A 286 17.98 -0.17 20.70
C ASP A 286 18.94 -0.45 21.86
N ASP A 287 19.64 -1.58 21.79
CA ASP A 287 20.81 -1.80 22.62
C ASP A 287 21.86 -0.79 22.14
N GLY A 288 21.75 0.41 22.75
CA GLY A 288 22.68 1.51 22.56
C GLY A 288 24.12 1.04 22.76
N ASN A 289 24.77 0.68 21.69
CA ASN A 289 26.23 0.65 21.62
C ASN A 289 26.66 1.91 20.85
N ASP A 290 26.49 3.05 21.51
CA ASP A 290 27.10 4.32 21.15
C ASP A 290 28.57 4.28 21.65
N ASP A 291 29.43 3.61 20.89
CA ASP A 291 30.87 3.74 21.08
C ASP A 291 31.28 5.10 20.48
N GLY A 292 31.08 6.13 21.30
CA GLY A 292 31.66 7.44 21.06
C GLY A 292 33.17 7.35 20.87
N ASN A 293 33.62 7.54 19.64
CA ASN A 293 34.98 7.93 19.37
C ASN A 293 34.95 9.31 18.71
N ASP A 294 34.97 10.31 19.59
CA ASP A 294 35.20 11.71 19.27
C ASP A 294 36.70 11.93 19.26
N ASP A 295 37.31 11.88 18.10
CA ASP A 295 38.66 12.41 17.90
C ASP A 295 38.58 13.61 16.97
N GLY A 296 38.43 14.76 17.62
CA GLY A 296 38.62 16.07 16.99
C GLY A 296 39.99 16.22 16.33
N ASN A 297 40.01 16.66 15.11
CA ASN A 297 41.13 17.41 14.57
C ASN A 297 40.61 18.55 13.68
N ASP A 298 40.65 19.70 14.26
CA ASP A 298 40.48 21.02 13.66
C ASP A 298 41.81 21.41 13.03
N ASP A 299 41.85 21.63 11.71
CA ASP A 299 42.84 22.51 11.11
C ASP A 299 42.24 23.14 9.83
N GLY A 300 41.91 24.40 9.99
CA GLY A 300 41.51 25.26 8.90
C GLY A 300 42.59 25.51 7.86
N ASN A 301 42.17 25.69 6.63
CA ASN A 301 42.81 26.70 5.76
C ASN A 301 41.83 27.19 4.70
N ASP A 302 41.64 28.46 4.79
CA ASP A 302 40.98 29.38 3.87
C ASP A 302 41.94 29.61 2.69
N ASP A 303 41.45 29.56 1.45
CA ASP A 303 41.85 30.49 0.41
C ASP A 303 40.96 30.33 -0.85
N GLY A 304 40.27 31.39 -1.16
CA GLY A 304 39.44 31.51 -2.34
C GLY A 304 40.22 31.53 -3.67
N ASN A 305 39.55 31.17 -4.72
CA ASN A 305 39.57 31.92 -5.97
C ASN A 305 38.41 31.57 -6.89
N ASP A 306 37.77 32.60 -7.30
CA ASP A 306 36.76 32.80 -8.34
C ASP A 306 37.42 32.52 -9.71
N ASP A 307 36.72 31.81 -10.60
CA ASP A 307 36.57 32.20 -12.00
C ASP A 307 35.71 31.17 -12.76
N GLY A 308 34.66 31.65 -13.38
CA GLY A 308 33.67 30.91 -14.13
C GLY A 308 34.24 30.28 -15.41
N ASN A 309 33.57 29.22 -15.84
CA ASN A 309 33.23 29.01 -17.24
C ASN A 309 32.10 28.01 -17.39
N ASP A 310 31.10 28.45 -18.07
CA ASP A 310 29.95 27.83 -18.64
C ASP A 310 30.40 26.85 -19.75
N ASP A 311 29.99 25.59 -19.67
CA ASP A 311 29.73 24.77 -20.85
C ASP A 311 28.91 23.53 -20.43
N GLY A 312 27.70 23.48 -20.95
CA GLY A 312 26.72 22.43 -20.69
C GLY A 312 27.16 21.05 -21.13
N ASN A 313 26.84 20.08 -20.31
CA ASN A 313 26.60 18.72 -20.77
C ASN A 313 25.47 18.13 -19.90
N ASP A 314 24.35 18.00 -20.58
CA ASP A 314 23.11 17.42 -20.11
C ASP A 314 23.30 15.89 -20.14
N ASP A 315 23.71 15.32 -19.03
CA ASP A 315 23.61 13.88 -18.82
C ASP A 315 22.51 13.65 -17.78
N GLY A 316 21.32 13.31 -18.30
CA GLY A 316 20.14 13.00 -17.52
C GLY A 316 20.43 11.91 -16.50
N ASN A 317 20.43 12.32 -15.26
CA ASN A 317 20.29 11.42 -14.12
C ASN A 317 18.82 11.57 -13.70
N ASP A 318 17.97 10.68 -14.22
CA ASP A 318 16.59 10.55 -13.79
C ASP A 318 16.58 10.03 -12.35
N ASP A 319 16.66 10.98 -11.43
CA ASP A 319 16.35 10.77 -10.02
C ASP A 319 14.82 10.76 -9.92
N ASP A 320 14.22 9.56 -10.09
CA ASP A 320 12.78 9.30 -9.89
C ASP A 320 12.41 9.44 -8.40
N SER A 321 12.59 10.65 -7.87
CA SER A 321 11.98 11.03 -6.61
C SER A 321 10.49 11.23 -6.86
N ILE A 322 9.66 10.32 -6.36
CA ILE A 322 8.21 10.48 -6.30
C ILE A 322 7.93 11.74 -5.46
N GLU A 323 7.59 12.80 -6.14
CA GLU A 323 7.13 14.03 -5.49
C GLU A 323 5.79 13.71 -4.82
N VAL A 324 5.83 13.43 -3.52
CA VAL A 324 4.62 13.36 -2.70
C VAL A 324 4.05 14.77 -2.68
N ILE A 325 3.02 15.00 -3.50
CA ILE A 325 2.31 16.28 -3.57
C ILE A 325 1.63 16.50 -2.21
N LYS A 326 2.37 17.03 -1.24
CA LYS A 326 1.85 17.43 0.08
C LYS A 326 1.04 18.73 0.02
N ASP A 327 1.03 19.45 -1.07
CA ASP A 327 0.20 20.64 -1.28
C ASP A 327 -1.05 20.26 -2.06
N LYS A 328 -2.13 20.01 -1.33
CA LYS A 328 -3.44 19.82 -1.96
C LYS A 328 -3.81 21.10 -2.71
N LYS A 329 -3.61 21.09 -4.04
CA LYS A 329 -3.96 22.19 -4.95
C LYS A 329 -5.47 22.42 -4.99
N TYR A 330 -6.24 21.35 -4.68
CA TYR A 330 -7.70 21.34 -4.62
C TYR A 330 -8.18 20.89 -3.26
N LYS A 331 -9.27 21.52 -2.79
CA LYS A 331 -9.98 21.09 -1.59
C LYS A 331 -11.44 20.87 -1.95
N ILE A 332 -11.93 19.68 -1.69
CA ILE A 332 -13.33 19.29 -1.91
C ILE A 332 -14.04 19.33 -0.56
N ILE A 333 -15.12 20.13 -0.49
CA ILE A 333 -15.93 20.28 0.70
C ILE A 333 -17.31 19.68 0.40
N ASN A 334 -17.62 18.58 1.06
CA ASN A 334 -18.91 17.92 1.00
C ASN A 334 -19.71 18.26 2.27
N ASN A 335 -20.79 19.02 2.12
CA ASN A 335 -21.72 19.23 3.20
C ASN A 335 -22.83 18.16 3.08
N PRO A 336 -22.98 17.25 4.05
CA PRO A 336 -23.97 16.16 3.97
C PRO A 336 -25.43 16.66 3.92
N ASN A 337 -25.68 17.90 4.36
CA ASN A 337 -27.02 18.52 4.36
C ASN A 337 -27.29 19.38 3.12
N ASP A 338 -26.36 19.47 2.18
CA ASP A 338 -26.48 20.27 0.96
C ASP A 338 -26.37 19.38 -0.27
N ASN A 339 -27.14 19.68 -1.31
CA ASN A 339 -27.04 18.99 -2.60
C ASN A 339 -25.83 19.44 -3.42
N ASN A 340 -25.03 20.34 -2.91
CA ASN A 340 -23.85 20.87 -3.57
C ASN A 340 -22.56 20.31 -2.98
N ILE A 341 -21.56 20.18 -3.86
CA ILE A 341 -20.16 19.96 -3.50
C ILE A 341 -19.43 21.26 -3.82
N THR A 342 -18.69 21.78 -2.86
CA THR A 342 -17.86 22.97 -3.07
C THR A 342 -16.42 22.54 -3.41
N ILE A 343 -15.90 23.07 -4.51
CA ILE A 343 -14.52 22.89 -4.91
C ILE A 343 -13.77 24.20 -4.69
N GLU A 344 -12.73 24.16 -3.88
CA GLU A 344 -11.77 25.27 -3.72
C GLU A 344 -10.49 24.91 -4.47
N SER A 345 -10.06 25.74 -5.41
CA SER A 345 -8.83 25.58 -6.17
C SER A 345 -7.84 26.71 -5.85
N LYS A 346 -6.61 26.36 -5.60
CA LYS A 346 -5.49 27.31 -5.54
C LYS A 346 -4.90 27.61 -6.93
N SER A 347 -5.43 26.99 -7.98
CA SER A 347 -5.00 27.22 -9.35
C SER A 347 -5.63 28.49 -9.90
N GLU A 348 -4.84 29.31 -10.59
CA GLU A 348 -5.33 30.47 -11.34
C GLU A 348 -5.93 30.07 -12.70
N VAL A 349 -5.77 28.80 -13.09
CA VAL A 349 -6.26 28.25 -14.36
C VAL A 349 -7.65 27.65 -14.12
N PRO A 350 -8.60 27.82 -15.08
CA PRO A 350 -9.89 27.15 -15.01
C PRO A 350 -9.73 25.62 -14.94
N ILE A 351 -10.54 24.99 -14.10
CA ILE A 351 -10.61 23.56 -13.93
C ILE A 351 -11.95 23.03 -14.43
N ASN A 352 -11.97 21.90 -15.11
CA ASN A 352 -13.16 21.14 -15.45
C ASN A 352 -13.42 20.12 -14.34
N VAL A 353 -14.61 20.18 -13.72
CA VAL A 353 -15.02 19.28 -12.66
C VAL A 353 -16.14 18.39 -13.15
N LYS A 354 -15.94 17.08 -13.10
CA LYS A 354 -16.92 16.05 -13.43
C LYS A 354 -17.29 15.25 -12.19
N ILE A 355 -18.57 14.94 -12.04
CA ILE A 355 -19.07 14.08 -10.98
C ILE A 355 -19.70 12.84 -11.59
N TYR A 356 -19.25 11.69 -11.13
CA TYR A 356 -19.77 10.39 -11.55
C TYR A 356 -20.43 9.66 -10.38
N ASN A 357 -21.41 8.84 -10.67
CA ASN A 357 -21.87 7.83 -9.73
C ASN A 357 -20.91 6.63 -9.69
N ILE A 358 -21.14 5.70 -8.76
CA ILE A 358 -20.32 4.48 -8.61
C ILE A 358 -20.33 3.57 -9.84
N ASN A 359 -21.29 3.73 -10.75
CA ASN A 359 -21.38 2.97 -11.99
C ASN A 359 -20.63 3.64 -13.16
N GLY A 360 -19.88 4.73 -12.88
CA GLY A 360 -19.14 5.48 -13.88
C GLY A 360 -20.01 6.40 -14.76
N SER A 361 -21.31 6.56 -14.46
CA SER A 361 -22.17 7.46 -15.22
C SER A 361 -21.91 8.90 -14.79
N LEU A 362 -21.65 9.77 -15.76
CA LEU A 362 -21.50 11.21 -15.52
C LEU A 362 -22.84 11.78 -15.03
N LEU A 363 -22.84 12.41 -13.87
CA LEU A 363 -24.00 13.05 -13.25
C LEU A 363 -24.03 14.55 -13.48
N ASN A 364 -22.86 15.20 -13.41
CA ASN A 364 -22.73 16.63 -13.62
C ASN A 364 -21.32 16.97 -14.09
N GLU A 365 -21.21 18.07 -14.84
CA GLU A 365 -19.96 18.63 -15.32
C GLU A 365 -20.01 20.16 -15.27
N LYS A 366 -18.91 20.78 -14.78
CA LYS A 366 -18.84 22.22 -14.64
C LYS A 366 -17.40 22.75 -14.69
N ASP A 367 -17.21 23.85 -15.40
CA ASP A 367 -15.97 24.61 -15.34
C ASP A 367 -15.99 25.57 -14.14
N ILE A 368 -14.92 25.56 -13.36
CA ILE A 368 -14.76 26.37 -12.15
C ILE A 368 -13.44 27.14 -12.22
N THR A 369 -13.49 28.41 -11.83
CA THR A 369 -12.30 29.25 -11.67
C THR A 369 -12.22 29.68 -10.19
N ASN A 370 -11.11 29.42 -9.54
CA ASN A 370 -10.82 29.62 -8.12
C ASN A 370 -11.67 28.74 -7.17
N SER A 371 -12.97 28.99 -7.06
CA SER A 371 -13.88 28.16 -6.26
C SER A 371 -15.30 28.16 -6.85
N GLY A 372 -16.01 27.07 -6.63
CA GLY A 372 -17.37 26.96 -7.13
C GLY A 372 -18.12 25.76 -6.55
N ASN A 373 -19.46 25.81 -6.71
CA ASN A 373 -20.34 24.72 -6.29
C ASN A 373 -20.79 23.96 -7.52
N ILE A 374 -20.81 22.64 -7.42
CA ILE A 374 -21.39 21.74 -8.38
C ILE A 374 -22.50 20.93 -7.73
N GLU A 375 -23.69 20.91 -8.35
CA GLU A 375 -24.87 20.27 -7.79
C GLU A 375 -24.83 18.76 -8.06
N VAL A 376 -25.12 17.97 -7.03
CA VAL A 376 -25.30 16.53 -7.11
C VAL A 376 -26.75 16.22 -6.80
N ASN A 377 -27.57 16.19 -7.84
CA ASN A 377 -29.03 15.95 -7.76
C ASN A 377 -29.37 14.52 -7.39
N SER A 378 -28.72 13.93 -6.41
CA SER A 378 -28.93 12.54 -6.10
C SER A 378 -28.97 12.29 -4.59
N SER A 379 -29.72 11.26 -4.24
CA SER A 379 -29.82 10.66 -2.92
C SER A 379 -28.44 10.25 -2.37
N LYS A 380 -28.40 9.92 -1.10
CA LYS A 380 -27.27 9.30 -0.39
C LYS A 380 -26.53 8.29 -1.27
N GLY A 381 -25.21 8.38 -1.30
CA GLY A 381 -24.42 7.51 -2.14
C GLY A 381 -22.94 7.90 -2.22
N ILE A 382 -22.21 7.12 -2.98
CA ILE A 382 -20.79 7.35 -3.27
C ILE A 382 -20.68 8.02 -4.64
N TYR A 383 -19.91 9.08 -4.71
CA TYR A 383 -19.63 9.85 -5.93
C TYR A 383 -18.13 10.00 -6.14
N ILE A 384 -17.72 10.04 -7.37
CA ILE A 384 -16.34 10.31 -7.79
C ILE A 384 -16.31 11.71 -8.39
N VAL A 385 -15.52 12.59 -7.81
CA VAL A 385 -15.24 13.93 -8.35
C VAL A 385 -13.93 13.89 -9.07
N GLN A 386 -13.96 14.19 -10.34
CA GLN A 386 -12.78 14.30 -11.21
C GLN A 386 -12.53 15.77 -11.51
N ILE A 387 -11.31 16.25 -11.34
CA ILE A 387 -10.89 17.62 -11.62
C ILE A 387 -9.77 17.58 -12.66
N THR A 388 -9.96 18.27 -13.77
CA THR A 388 -8.97 18.35 -14.87
C THR A 388 -8.60 19.80 -15.10
N GLU A 389 -7.31 20.13 -15.12
CA GLU A 389 -6.83 21.46 -15.51
C GLU A 389 -6.83 21.63 -17.02
N SER A 390 -7.29 22.80 -17.47
CA SER A 390 -7.43 23.08 -18.92
C SER A 390 -6.09 23.14 -19.67
N ASN A 391 -4.97 23.35 -18.98
CA ASN A 391 -3.65 23.56 -19.60
C ASN A 391 -2.74 22.32 -19.63
N ASP A 392 -2.92 21.33 -18.70
CA ASP A 392 -1.93 20.28 -18.51
C ASP A 392 -2.48 18.86 -18.68
N ASN A 393 -3.78 18.70 -18.96
CA ASN A 393 -4.48 17.41 -18.89
C ASN A 393 -4.27 16.66 -17.56
N LEU A 394 -3.79 17.36 -16.54
CA LEU A 394 -3.57 16.79 -15.22
C LEU A 394 -4.94 16.54 -14.59
N THR A 395 -5.24 15.30 -14.29
CA THR A 395 -6.53 14.90 -13.73
C THR A 395 -6.35 14.46 -12.28
N PHE A 396 -7.07 15.13 -11.40
CA PHE A 396 -7.20 14.74 -9.99
C PHE A 396 -8.56 14.09 -9.77
N SER A 397 -8.62 13.00 -9.01
CA SER A 397 -9.88 12.35 -8.67
C SER A 397 -9.99 12.14 -7.17
N GLU A 398 -11.14 12.48 -6.61
CA GLU A 398 -11.46 12.27 -5.19
C GLU A 398 -12.85 11.68 -5.05
N LYS A 399 -13.01 10.77 -4.09
CA LYS A 399 -14.27 10.14 -3.73
C LYS A 399 -14.98 10.97 -2.68
N ILE A 400 -16.29 11.10 -2.81
CA ILE A 400 -17.17 11.75 -1.84
C ILE A 400 -18.27 10.78 -1.42
N ILE A 401 -18.55 10.75 -0.13
CA ILE A 401 -19.70 10.00 0.42
C ILE A 401 -20.75 11.01 0.86
N LYS A 402 -21.95 10.91 0.28
CA LYS A 402 -23.15 11.61 0.75
C LYS A 402 -23.95 10.68 1.67
N TYR A 403 -24.17 11.08 2.90
CA TYR A 403 -24.86 10.32 3.95
C TYR A 403 -26.38 10.58 3.94
#